data_288e8ade8a6d08016261219b12ae8649
#
_entry.id   288e8ade8a6d08016261219b12ae8649
#
_cell.length_a   1.000
_cell.length_b   1.000
_cell.length_c   1.000
_cell.angle_alpha   90.00
_cell.angle_beta   90.00
_cell.angle_gamma   90.00
#
_symmetry.space_group_name_H-M   'P 1'
#
loop_
_entity.id
_entity.type
_entity.pdbx_description
1 polymer ?
#
loop_
_entity_poly.entity_id
_entity_poly.type
_entity_poly.pdbx_seq_one_letter_code
_entity_poly.pdbx_strand_id
1 'polypeptide(L)'
;MQLSTQVLERNAQQFSEYKNLLIMNPPENDDLDFLTPEKVLTLDYRVYLSHKNELEELIEFSLSHAPSTLYDGAVVVLPKSKGELDLMLAYIAPMLEVGADIYLVGEKKGGIASASKRLENYGSNSSKLDSAKHCQLWQVSLEEKAKAFDLDSWIKIIDISFNNIDMKVAAIPGVFSFAELDQGTALLMENMFTKLEGRILDFGCGCGVLGAYTKKLNPEIQLEMVDINLLALICAQKTVELSGIEAKIYPSDGWDDVQGRVNGVVTNPPFHRGIGTEYQTTEYFIQKAKDKMARYAPLLLVANTFLKYAAIIEKTFGRCDVLAETTKFRVYKAFR
;
A
#
# COMPACT_ATOMS: atom_id res chain seq x y z
N MET A 1 15.07 15.04 3.74
CA MET A 1 15.47 14.34 2.47
C MET A 1 15.90 12.92 2.80
N GLN A 2 15.27 11.93 2.19
CA GLN A 2 15.58 10.52 2.38
C GLN A 2 16.92 10.14 1.73
N LEU A 3 17.50 9.01 2.16
CA LEU A 3 18.83 8.60 1.69
C LEU A 3 18.88 8.29 0.20
N SER A 4 17.80 7.75 -0.38
CA SER A 4 17.66 7.51 -1.82
C SER A 4 17.70 8.80 -2.61
N THR A 5 16.98 9.83 -2.17
CA THR A 5 16.95 11.15 -2.81
C THR A 5 18.32 11.83 -2.77
N GLN A 6 19.05 11.72 -1.65
CA GLN A 6 20.42 12.23 -1.55
C GLN A 6 21.38 11.58 -2.57
N VAL A 7 21.16 10.28 -2.89
CA VAL A 7 21.96 9.60 -3.93
C VAL A 7 21.56 10.07 -5.32
N LEU A 8 20.27 10.30 -5.58
CA LEU A 8 19.80 10.87 -6.85
C LEU A 8 20.34 12.30 -7.04
N GLU A 9 20.24 13.17 -6.03
CA GLU A 9 20.73 14.54 -6.08
C GLU A 9 22.26 14.59 -6.36
N ARG A 10 23.03 13.71 -5.72
CA ARG A 10 24.46 13.58 -5.99
C ARG A 10 24.77 13.24 -7.46
N ASN A 11 23.86 12.57 -8.14
CA ASN A 11 23.97 12.18 -9.54
C ASN A 11 23.09 13.05 -10.46
N ALA A 12 22.63 14.22 -10.01
CA ALA A 12 21.67 15.08 -10.73
C ALA A 12 22.09 15.42 -12.16
N GLN A 13 23.40 15.62 -12.40
CA GLN A 13 23.94 15.92 -13.74
C GLN A 13 23.54 14.83 -14.76
N GLN A 14 23.46 13.57 -14.35
CA GLN A 14 23.08 12.46 -15.22
C GLN A 14 21.63 12.54 -15.67
N PHE A 15 20.75 13.05 -14.79
CA PHE A 15 19.32 13.16 -15.07
C PHE A 15 18.99 14.41 -15.91
N SER A 16 19.86 15.43 -15.93
CA SER A 16 19.64 16.66 -16.71
C SER A 16 19.67 16.47 -18.22
N GLU A 17 20.08 15.30 -18.72
CA GLU A 17 20.13 14.99 -20.16
C GLU A 17 18.76 14.51 -20.69
N TYR A 18 17.85 14.07 -19.80
CA TYR A 18 16.52 13.59 -20.18
C TYR A 18 15.56 14.75 -20.41
N LYS A 19 14.75 14.65 -21.46
CA LYS A 19 13.69 15.61 -21.79
C LYS A 19 12.35 15.21 -21.19
N ASN A 20 12.12 13.90 -21.13
CA ASN A 20 10.86 13.31 -20.68
C ASN A 20 11.18 12.26 -19.60
N LEU A 21 11.54 12.70 -18.38
CA LEU A 21 11.89 11.81 -17.28
C LEU A 21 10.62 11.39 -16.49
N LEU A 22 10.44 10.08 -16.35
CA LEU A 22 9.41 9.48 -15.49
C LEU A 22 9.99 9.15 -14.11
N ILE A 23 9.28 9.51 -13.05
CA ILE A 23 9.61 9.04 -11.69
C ILE A 23 8.51 8.10 -11.20
N MET A 24 8.91 6.93 -10.71
CA MET A 24 7.99 5.96 -10.11
C MET A 24 8.33 5.73 -8.63
N ASN A 25 7.31 5.87 -7.77
CA ASN A 25 7.39 5.64 -6.33
C ASN A 25 8.38 6.55 -5.59
N PRO A 26 8.32 7.89 -5.77
CA PRO A 26 9.20 8.80 -5.05
C PRO A 26 9.02 8.69 -3.54
N PRO A 27 9.99 9.14 -2.74
CA PRO A 27 9.83 9.25 -1.30
C PRO A 27 8.83 10.34 -0.92
N GLU A 28 8.15 10.16 0.22
CA GLU A 28 7.25 11.15 0.81
C GLU A 28 8.02 12.42 1.25
N ASN A 29 7.46 13.61 0.92
CA ASN A 29 7.97 14.93 1.33
C ASN A 29 9.41 15.26 0.88
N ASP A 30 9.95 14.61 -0.12
CA ASP A 30 11.27 14.94 -0.65
C ASP A 30 11.16 15.85 -1.87
N ASP A 31 12.07 16.82 -1.98
CA ASP A 31 12.20 17.68 -3.15
C ASP A 31 12.68 16.87 -4.36
N LEU A 32 11.95 16.99 -5.48
CA LEU A 32 12.25 16.31 -6.75
C LEU A 32 12.62 17.28 -7.87
N ASP A 33 12.67 18.59 -7.63
CA ASP A 33 12.88 19.62 -8.64
C ASP A 33 14.21 19.44 -9.41
N PHE A 34 15.24 18.94 -8.73
CA PHE A 34 16.53 18.67 -9.36
C PHE A 34 16.49 17.57 -10.45
N LEU A 35 15.42 16.75 -10.48
CA LEU A 35 15.20 15.72 -11.50
C LEU A 35 14.40 16.24 -12.70
N THR A 36 13.74 17.39 -12.56
CA THR A 36 12.87 17.99 -13.60
C THR A 36 11.93 16.97 -14.25
N PRO A 37 11.08 16.27 -13.47
CA PRO A 37 10.27 15.19 -13.99
C PRO A 37 9.18 15.70 -14.94
N GLU A 38 8.94 14.99 -16.06
CA GLU A 38 7.76 15.18 -16.90
C GLU A 38 6.54 14.52 -16.28
N LYS A 39 6.72 13.41 -15.54
CA LYS A 39 5.66 12.70 -14.85
C LYS A 39 6.16 11.99 -13.60
N VAL A 40 5.32 11.98 -12.58
CA VAL A 40 5.54 11.26 -11.32
C VAL A 40 4.36 10.32 -11.07
N LEU A 41 4.64 9.04 -10.88
CA LEU A 41 3.64 8.02 -10.59
C LEU A 41 3.89 7.43 -9.21
N THR A 42 2.83 7.23 -8.45
CA THR A 42 2.90 6.60 -7.13
C THR A 42 1.74 5.65 -6.91
N LEU A 43 1.99 4.60 -6.11
CA LEU A 43 0.98 3.66 -5.64
C LEU A 43 0.63 3.88 -4.15
N ASP A 44 1.28 4.85 -3.49
CA ASP A 44 1.02 5.25 -2.10
C ASP A 44 0.31 6.61 -2.06
N TYR A 45 -0.87 6.65 -1.45
CA TYR A 45 -1.71 7.85 -1.37
C TYR A 45 -1.08 8.95 -0.51
N ARG A 46 -0.30 8.62 0.53
CA ARG A 46 0.45 9.61 1.31
C ARG A 46 1.50 10.32 0.47
N VAL A 47 2.22 9.56 -0.34
CA VAL A 47 3.19 10.13 -1.29
C VAL A 47 2.49 11.07 -2.27
N TYR A 48 1.33 10.65 -2.81
CA TYR A 48 0.52 11.53 -3.64
C TYR A 48 0.13 12.81 -2.91
N LEU A 49 -0.40 12.72 -1.69
CA LEU A 49 -0.81 13.87 -0.89
C LEU A 49 0.34 14.81 -0.57
N SER A 50 1.54 14.26 -0.32
CA SER A 50 2.72 15.06 0.04
C SER A 50 3.27 15.91 -1.10
N HIS A 51 3.07 15.47 -2.35
CA HIS A 51 3.62 16.14 -3.53
C HIS A 51 2.57 16.86 -4.40
N LYS A 52 1.27 16.58 -4.23
CA LYS A 52 0.22 17.06 -5.13
C LYS A 52 0.13 18.59 -5.25
N ASN A 53 0.53 19.34 -4.22
CA ASN A 53 0.46 20.80 -4.24
C ASN A 53 1.65 21.43 -5.00
N GLU A 54 2.78 20.74 -5.06
CA GLU A 54 4.01 21.20 -5.74
C GLU A 54 4.04 20.72 -7.18
N LEU A 55 3.69 19.45 -7.40
CA LEU A 55 3.74 18.82 -8.71
C LEU A 55 2.41 18.91 -9.50
N GLU A 56 1.31 19.31 -8.85
CA GLU A 56 -0.02 19.50 -9.49
C GLU A 56 -0.41 18.32 -10.40
N GLU A 57 -0.53 18.55 -11.71
CA GLU A 57 -0.91 17.55 -12.71
C GLU A 57 0.23 16.58 -13.08
N LEU A 58 1.46 16.87 -12.65
CA LEU A 58 2.59 15.98 -12.93
C LEU A 58 2.54 14.71 -12.10
N ILE A 59 1.92 14.73 -10.91
CA ILE A 59 1.81 13.53 -10.08
C ILE A 59 0.46 12.83 -10.25
N GLU A 60 0.50 11.50 -10.38
CA GLU A 60 -0.69 10.65 -10.41
C GLU A 60 -0.60 9.49 -9.42
N PHE A 61 -1.72 9.24 -8.73
CA PHE A 61 -1.96 8.04 -7.94
C PHE A 61 -2.81 7.08 -8.79
N SER A 62 -2.16 6.36 -9.70
CA SER A 62 -2.84 5.60 -10.76
C SER A 62 -1.97 4.48 -11.35
N LEU A 63 -2.62 3.46 -11.89
CA LEU A 63 -2.07 2.45 -12.81
C LEU A 63 -2.72 2.54 -14.21
N SER A 64 -3.36 3.65 -14.53
CA SER A 64 -4.01 3.89 -15.82
C SER A 64 -3.36 5.02 -16.64
N HIS A 65 -2.18 5.49 -16.20
CA HIS A 65 -1.45 6.51 -16.95
C HIS A 65 -1.05 5.99 -18.34
N ALA A 66 -1.33 6.79 -19.35
CA ALA A 66 -0.97 6.52 -20.75
C ALA A 66 -0.35 7.79 -21.35
N PRO A 67 0.98 7.83 -21.53
CA PRO A 67 1.65 9.02 -22.02
C PRO A 67 1.34 9.27 -23.50
N SER A 68 1.23 10.54 -23.89
CA SER A 68 1.11 10.96 -25.29
C SER A 68 2.44 10.84 -26.03
N THR A 69 3.56 10.95 -25.32
CA THR A 69 4.92 10.80 -25.81
C THR A 69 5.65 9.86 -24.87
N LEU A 70 6.41 8.92 -25.42
CA LEU A 70 7.20 7.99 -24.62
C LEU A 70 8.29 8.72 -23.82
N TYR A 71 8.64 8.18 -22.67
CA TYR A 71 9.70 8.70 -21.82
C TYR A 71 11.08 8.23 -22.31
N ASP A 72 12.09 9.11 -22.22
CA ASP A 72 13.48 8.81 -22.57
C ASP A 72 14.32 8.34 -21.37
N GLY A 73 13.75 8.40 -20.17
CA GLY A 73 14.34 7.87 -18.95
C GLY A 73 13.31 7.63 -17.84
N ALA A 74 13.60 6.73 -16.91
CA ALA A 74 12.77 6.48 -15.75
C ALA A 74 13.61 6.27 -14.49
N VAL A 75 13.20 6.86 -13.37
CA VAL A 75 13.74 6.63 -12.03
C VAL A 75 12.71 5.87 -11.20
N VAL A 76 13.08 4.69 -10.71
CA VAL A 76 12.25 3.88 -9.80
C VAL A 76 12.90 3.88 -8.43
N VAL A 77 12.17 4.32 -7.42
CA VAL A 77 12.59 4.17 -6.03
C VAL A 77 12.11 2.82 -5.51
N LEU A 78 13.03 2.05 -4.93
CA LEU A 78 12.80 0.67 -4.50
C LEU A 78 11.62 0.59 -3.50
N PRO A 79 10.53 -0.12 -3.84
CA PRO A 79 9.47 -0.38 -2.89
C PRO A 79 9.87 -1.43 -1.84
N LYS A 80 9.05 -1.60 -0.81
CA LYS A 80 9.28 -2.60 0.26
C LYS A 80 9.21 -4.04 -0.24
N SER A 81 8.38 -4.31 -1.24
CA SER A 81 8.13 -5.65 -1.79
C SER A 81 8.79 -5.85 -3.16
N LYS A 82 9.43 -6.99 -3.36
CA LYS A 82 10.00 -7.35 -4.67
C LYS A 82 8.92 -7.56 -5.74
N GLY A 83 7.77 -8.12 -5.35
CA GLY A 83 6.65 -8.31 -6.28
C GLY A 83 6.03 -6.98 -6.72
N GLU A 84 6.01 -5.99 -5.84
CA GLU A 84 5.60 -4.63 -6.18
C GLU A 84 6.60 -3.97 -7.15
N LEU A 85 7.91 -4.17 -6.94
CA LEU A 85 8.93 -3.71 -7.90
C LEU A 85 8.74 -4.34 -9.27
N ASP A 86 8.52 -5.67 -9.33
CA ASP A 86 8.30 -6.36 -10.60
C ASP A 86 7.07 -5.78 -11.35
N LEU A 87 5.99 -5.47 -10.62
CA LEU A 87 4.80 -4.82 -11.18
C LEU A 87 5.09 -3.40 -11.65
N MET A 88 5.76 -2.58 -10.85
CA MET A 88 6.12 -1.21 -11.21
C MET A 88 6.97 -1.16 -12.47
N LEU A 89 7.99 -2.01 -12.56
CA LEU A 89 8.84 -2.09 -13.75
C LEU A 89 8.06 -2.54 -14.98
N ALA A 90 7.19 -3.56 -14.85
CA ALA A 90 6.32 -4.02 -15.95
C ALA A 90 5.31 -2.95 -16.38
N TYR A 91 4.86 -2.11 -15.46
CA TYR A 91 3.92 -1.02 -15.73
C TYR A 91 4.57 0.13 -16.49
N ILE A 92 5.77 0.55 -16.09
CA ILE A 92 6.43 1.70 -16.73
C ILE A 92 7.16 1.35 -18.02
N ALA A 93 7.70 0.13 -18.17
CA ALA A 93 8.52 -0.24 -19.32
C ALA A 93 7.85 -0.01 -20.69
N PRO A 94 6.53 -0.30 -20.90
CA PRO A 94 5.85 0.00 -22.15
C PRO A 94 5.73 1.49 -22.48
N MET A 95 5.92 2.37 -21.49
CA MET A 95 5.86 3.82 -21.63
C MET A 95 7.23 4.44 -22.02
N LEU A 96 8.26 3.61 -22.08
CA LEU A 96 9.63 4.05 -22.40
C LEU A 96 9.96 3.82 -23.87
N GLU A 97 10.81 4.68 -24.41
CA GLU A 97 11.45 4.47 -25.72
C GLU A 97 12.46 3.30 -25.65
N VAL A 98 12.67 2.62 -26.76
CA VAL A 98 13.81 1.69 -26.86
C VAL A 98 15.11 2.51 -26.79
N GLY A 99 16.02 2.10 -25.92
CA GLY A 99 17.22 2.84 -25.57
C GLY A 99 17.06 3.75 -24.35
N ALA A 100 15.85 3.95 -23.84
CA ALA A 100 15.65 4.71 -22.60
C ALA A 100 16.30 4.02 -21.39
N ASP A 101 16.80 4.80 -20.47
CA ASP A 101 17.43 4.28 -19.25
C ASP A 101 16.43 4.11 -18.11
N ILE A 102 16.51 2.96 -17.45
CA ILE A 102 15.76 2.67 -16.21
C ILE A 102 16.76 2.69 -15.05
N TYR A 103 16.54 3.62 -14.14
CA TYR A 103 17.30 3.77 -12.90
C TYR A 103 16.54 3.14 -11.75
N LEU A 104 17.22 2.36 -10.91
CA LEU A 104 16.69 1.83 -9.66
C LEU A 104 17.55 2.28 -8.50
N VAL A 105 16.95 3.03 -7.57
CA VAL A 105 17.61 3.53 -6.37
C VAL A 105 16.98 2.96 -5.11
N GLY A 106 17.79 2.61 -4.12
CA GLY A 106 17.25 2.11 -2.84
C GLY A 106 18.33 1.80 -1.81
N GLU A 107 17.88 1.58 -0.57
CA GLU A 107 18.77 1.25 0.54
C GLU A 107 19.28 -0.19 0.48
N LYS A 108 20.54 -0.40 0.94
CA LYS A 108 21.14 -1.74 1.06
C LYS A 108 20.33 -2.65 1.98
N LYS A 109 19.84 -2.11 3.11
CA LYS A 109 18.97 -2.85 4.05
C LYS A 109 17.60 -3.19 3.44
N GLY A 110 17.12 -2.42 2.46
CA GLY A 110 15.92 -2.69 1.67
C GLY A 110 16.11 -3.77 0.59
N GLY A 111 17.35 -4.26 0.41
CA GLY A 111 17.64 -5.35 -0.51
C GLY A 111 17.91 -4.94 -1.94
N ILE A 112 18.31 -3.69 -2.20
CA ILE A 112 18.61 -3.14 -3.53
C ILE A 112 19.54 -4.04 -4.36
N ALA A 113 20.59 -4.61 -3.76
CA ALA A 113 21.55 -5.48 -4.46
C ALA A 113 20.91 -6.76 -5.05
N SER A 114 19.84 -7.28 -4.44
CA SER A 114 19.09 -8.41 -4.99
C SER A 114 17.96 -7.96 -5.90
N ALA A 115 17.42 -6.78 -5.67
CA ALA A 115 16.36 -6.18 -6.47
C ALA A 115 16.87 -5.71 -7.83
N SER A 116 18.10 -5.19 -7.91
CA SER A 116 18.72 -4.74 -9.16
C SER A 116 18.79 -5.81 -10.25
N LYS A 117 18.82 -7.10 -9.89
CA LYS A 117 18.76 -8.21 -10.84
C LYS A 117 17.48 -8.21 -11.71
N ARG A 118 16.39 -7.53 -11.27
CA ARG A 118 15.16 -7.38 -12.07
C ARG A 118 15.40 -6.52 -13.31
N LEU A 119 16.37 -5.62 -13.26
CA LEU A 119 16.73 -4.78 -14.40
C LEU A 119 17.25 -5.61 -15.58
N GLU A 120 17.86 -6.78 -15.33
CA GLU A 120 18.34 -7.70 -16.36
C GLU A 120 17.22 -8.22 -17.30
N ASN A 121 15.95 -8.10 -16.88
CA ASN A 121 14.78 -8.41 -17.73
C ASN A 121 14.52 -7.37 -18.82
N TYR A 122 15.17 -6.21 -18.74
CA TYR A 122 14.96 -5.07 -19.65
C TYR A 122 16.17 -4.76 -20.51
N GLY A 123 17.35 -5.25 -20.13
CA GLY A 123 18.58 -5.12 -20.90
C GLY A 123 19.75 -5.87 -20.27
N SER A 124 20.75 -6.19 -21.08
CA SER A 124 21.91 -7.01 -20.70
C SER A 124 22.98 -6.22 -19.92
N ASN A 125 22.98 -4.89 -20.03
CA ASN A 125 24.03 -4.01 -19.50
C ASN A 125 23.67 -3.38 -18.13
N SER A 126 22.96 -4.12 -17.27
CA SER A 126 22.67 -3.62 -15.93
C SER A 126 23.95 -3.34 -15.15
N SER A 127 24.13 -2.11 -14.69
CA SER A 127 25.32 -1.66 -13.98
C SER A 127 24.99 -0.84 -12.73
N LYS A 128 25.88 -0.93 -11.76
CA LYS A 128 25.80 -0.10 -10.55
C LYS A 128 26.58 1.20 -10.78
N LEU A 129 25.86 2.32 -10.78
CA LEU A 129 26.47 3.65 -11.02
C LEU A 129 27.04 4.28 -9.76
N ASP A 130 26.32 4.16 -8.63
CA ASP A 130 26.75 4.77 -7.37
C ASP A 130 26.43 3.87 -6.16
N SER A 131 27.19 4.05 -5.09
CA SER A 131 26.97 3.41 -3.80
C SER A 131 27.39 4.35 -2.68
N ALA A 132 26.46 5.14 -2.17
CA ALA A 132 26.69 6.15 -1.13
C ALA A 132 25.52 6.16 -0.12
N LYS A 133 25.74 6.72 1.09
CA LYS A 133 24.69 6.93 2.10
C LYS A 133 23.86 5.66 2.40
N HIS A 134 24.50 4.47 2.41
CA HIS A 134 23.83 3.18 2.55
C HIS A 134 22.83 2.82 1.43
N CYS A 135 22.77 3.58 0.35
CA CYS A 135 21.98 3.32 -0.85
C CYS A 135 22.85 2.88 -2.02
N GLN A 136 22.21 2.36 -3.07
CA GLN A 136 22.80 2.09 -4.36
C GLN A 136 21.91 2.67 -5.46
N LEU A 137 22.55 3.13 -6.53
CA LEU A 137 21.91 3.52 -7.79
C LEU A 137 22.35 2.54 -8.87
N TRP A 138 21.41 1.92 -9.54
CA TRP A 138 21.60 0.99 -10.64
C TRP A 138 20.94 1.53 -11.89
N GLN A 139 21.44 1.14 -13.06
CA GLN A 139 20.92 1.52 -14.38
C GLN A 139 20.89 0.32 -15.29
N VAL A 140 19.94 0.32 -16.23
CA VAL A 140 19.91 -0.52 -17.42
C VAL A 140 19.27 0.28 -18.55
N SER A 141 19.74 0.11 -19.79
CA SER A 141 19.06 0.67 -20.98
C SER A 141 18.06 -0.36 -21.51
N LEU A 142 16.86 0.08 -21.84
CA LEU A 142 15.80 -0.77 -22.39
C LEU A 142 16.19 -1.22 -23.80
N GLU A 143 16.51 -2.50 -23.99
CA GLU A 143 17.02 -3.02 -25.27
C GLU A 143 15.91 -3.30 -26.29
N GLU A 144 14.73 -3.71 -25.83
CA GLU A 144 13.59 -4.05 -26.70
C GLU A 144 12.31 -3.42 -26.18
N LYS A 145 11.35 -3.19 -27.08
CA LYS A 145 10.03 -2.67 -26.72
C LYS A 145 9.33 -3.63 -25.75
N ALA A 146 9.00 -3.15 -24.58
CA ALA A 146 8.27 -3.94 -23.59
C ALA A 146 6.83 -4.22 -24.02
N LYS A 147 6.29 -5.35 -23.54
CA LYS A 147 4.89 -5.72 -23.77
C LYS A 147 3.96 -4.74 -23.06
N ALA A 148 2.79 -4.51 -23.63
CA ALA A 148 1.75 -3.72 -22.96
C ALA A 148 1.45 -4.28 -21.57
N PHE A 149 1.28 -3.37 -20.59
CA PHE A 149 0.92 -3.76 -19.25
C PHE A 149 -0.52 -4.26 -19.18
N ASP A 150 -0.71 -5.42 -18.58
CA ASP A 150 -2.04 -6.01 -18.35
C ASP A 150 -2.18 -6.31 -16.86
N LEU A 151 -2.92 -5.45 -16.14
CA LEU A 151 -3.12 -5.55 -14.70
C LEU A 151 -3.82 -6.87 -14.31
N ASP A 152 -4.76 -7.35 -15.13
CA ASP A 152 -5.50 -8.60 -14.82
C ASP A 152 -4.57 -9.81 -14.73
N SER A 153 -3.47 -9.81 -15.50
CA SER A 153 -2.45 -10.87 -15.44
C SER A 153 -1.69 -10.93 -14.10
N TRP A 154 -1.73 -9.86 -13.29
CA TRP A 154 -1.12 -9.78 -11.96
C TRP A 154 -2.06 -10.16 -10.83
N ILE A 155 -3.36 -10.28 -11.12
CA ILE A 155 -4.39 -10.59 -10.12
C ILE A 155 -4.50 -12.11 -9.97
N LYS A 156 -4.23 -12.60 -8.77
CA LYS A 156 -4.52 -13.97 -8.35
C LYS A 156 -5.85 -14.00 -7.61
N ILE A 157 -6.72 -14.94 -7.96
CA ILE A 157 -7.96 -15.19 -7.21
C ILE A 157 -7.74 -16.34 -6.24
N ILE A 158 -8.11 -16.12 -4.98
CA ILE A 158 -8.00 -17.09 -3.87
C ILE A 158 -9.40 -17.39 -3.37
N ASP A 159 -9.78 -18.66 -3.36
CA ASP A 159 -11.01 -19.11 -2.73
C ASP A 159 -10.75 -19.29 -1.22
N ILE A 160 -11.54 -18.59 -0.40
CA ILE A 160 -11.49 -18.67 1.07
C ILE A 160 -12.86 -19.15 1.56
N SER A 161 -12.85 -20.25 2.30
CA SER A 161 -14.02 -20.73 3.06
C SER A 161 -13.72 -20.63 4.55
N PHE A 162 -14.48 -19.84 5.28
CA PHE A 162 -14.26 -19.59 6.70
C PHE A 162 -15.62 -19.49 7.43
N ASN A 163 -15.84 -20.34 8.46
CA ASN A 163 -17.10 -20.41 9.23
C ASN A 163 -18.36 -20.52 8.34
N ASN A 164 -18.31 -21.37 7.30
CA ASN A 164 -19.36 -21.56 6.30
C ASN A 164 -19.67 -20.30 5.45
N ILE A 165 -18.76 -19.35 5.40
CA ILE A 165 -18.82 -18.18 4.52
C ILE A 165 -17.75 -18.34 3.42
N ASP A 166 -18.22 -18.47 2.20
CA ASP A 166 -17.36 -18.58 1.03
C ASP A 166 -17.11 -17.19 0.40
N MET A 167 -15.85 -16.92 0.06
CA MET A 167 -15.43 -15.68 -0.55
C MET A 167 -14.38 -15.94 -1.64
N LYS A 168 -14.38 -15.10 -2.67
CA LYS A 168 -13.30 -15.02 -3.66
C LYS A 168 -12.53 -13.74 -3.41
N VAL A 169 -11.26 -13.87 -3.16
CA VAL A 169 -10.37 -12.75 -2.81
C VAL A 169 -9.37 -12.53 -3.92
N ALA A 170 -9.31 -11.32 -4.43
CA ALA A 170 -8.29 -10.91 -5.38
C ALA A 170 -7.02 -10.46 -4.63
N ALA A 171 -5.86 -10.86 -5.13
CA ALA A 171 -4.58 -10.50 -4.54
C ALA A 171 -3.56 -10.16 -5.63
N ILE A 172 -2.76 -9.11 -5.39
CA ILE A 172 -1.66 -8.67 -6.24
C ILE A 172 -0.35 -8.78 -5.46
N PRO A 173 0.80 -9.16 -6.08
CA PRO A 173 2.10 -9.18 -5.42
C PRO A 173 2.43 -7.83 -4.78
N GLY A 174 2.80 -7.83 -3.48
CA GLY A 174 3.07 -6.62 -2.71
C GLY A 174 1.93 -6.21 -1.78
N VAL A 175 0.70 -6.63 -2.02
CA VAL A 175 -0.43 -6.43 -1.10
C VAL A 175 -0.39 -7.49 0.00
N PHE A 176 -0.75 -7.09 1.22
CA PHE A 176 -0.81 -7.98 2.38
C PHE A 176 -1.75 -9.15 2.14
N SER A 177 -1.36 -10.35 2.60
CA SER A 177 -2.11 -11.63 2.41
C SER A 177 -2.21 -12.12 0.96
N PHE A 178 -1.24 -11.80 0.12
CA PHE A 178 -1.21 -12.23 -1.28
C PHE A 178 -1.32 -13.74 -1.51
N ALA A 179 -0.81 -14.57 -0.61
CA ALA A 179 -0.70 -16.02 -0.85
C ALA A 179 -1.77 -16.84 -0.11
N GLU A 180 -2.20 -16.40 1.06
CA GLU A 180 -3.10 -17.13 1.97
C GLU A 180 -3.78 -16.18 2.97
N LEU A 181 -4.82 -16.66 3.64
CA LEU A 181 -5.47 -15.91 4.72
C LEU A 181 -4.48 -15.69 5.87
N ASP A 182 -4.23 -14.42 6.22
CA ASP A 182 -3.37 -14.07 7.35
C ASP A 182 -3.91 -14.60 8.68
N GLN A 183 -3.03 -15.15 9.51
CA GLN A 183 -3.37 -15.75 10.80
C GLN A 183 -4.02 -14.76 11.77
N GLY A 184 -3.60 -13.48 11.76
CA GLY A 184 -4.21 -12.43 12.58
C GLY A 184 -5.62 -12.11 12.10
N THR A 185 -5.80 -11.95 10.79
CA THR A 185 -7.12 -11.74 10.17
C THR A 185 -8.05 -12.92 10.47
N ALA A 186 -7.58 -14.16 10.32
CA ALA A 186 -8.37 -15.35 10.66
C ALA A 186 -8.79 -15.35 12.13
N LEU A 187 -7.87 -15.04 13.05
CA LEU A 187 -8.18 -14.96 14.49
C LEU A 187 -9.22 -13.86 14.79
N LEU A 188 -9.16 -12.71 14.12
CA LEU A 188 -10.18 -11.66 14.27
C LEU A 188 -11.55 -12.13 13.74
N MET A 189 -11.59 -12.73 12.55
CA MET A 189 -12.81 -13.26 11.94
C MET A 189 -13.47 -14.33 12.83
N GLU A 190 -12.69 -15.21 13.45
CA GLU A 190 -13.15 -16.26 14.36
C GLU A 190 -13.80 -15.69 15.63
N ASN A 191 -13.37 -14.52 16.06
CA ASN A 191 -13.85 -13.85 17.27
C ASN A 191 -14.81 -12.67 17.01
N MET A 192 -15.31 -12.56 15.79
CA MET A 192 -16.25 -11.52 15.40
C MET A 192 -17.71 -11.93 15.70
N PHE A 193 -18.08 -11.93 16.98
CA PHE A 193 -19.44 -12.30 17.42
C PHE A 193 -20.37 -11.09 17.57
N THR A 194 -19.84 -9.87 17.46
CA THR A 194 -20.65 -8.66 17.66
C THR A 194 -21.52 -8.45 16.43
N LYS A 195 -22.82 -8.29 16.62
CA LYS A 195 -23.72 -7.84 15.58
C LYS A 195 -23.34 -6.40 15.24
N LEU A 196 -22.92 -6.17 14.01
CA LEU A 196 -22.57 -4.85 13.50
C LEU A 196 -23.78 -4.28 12.76
N GLU A 197 -24.00 -2.97 12.92
CA GLU A 197 -25.10 -2.24 12.28
C GLU A 197 -24.62 -0.90 11.77
N GLY A 198 -25.31 -0.36 10.78
CA GLY A 198 -25.00 0.93 10.20
C GLY A 198 -23.69 0.93 9.39
N ARG A 199 -22.93 1.98 9.50
CA ARG A 199 -21.74 2.26 8.70
C ARG A 199 -20.50 1.69 9.36
N ILE A 200 -19.89 0.68 8.76
CA ILE A 200 -18.71 -0.04 9.29
C ILE A 200 -17.49 0.25 8.41
N LEU A 201 -16.39 0.60 9.05
CA LEU A 201 -15.11 0.88 8.40
C LEU A 201 -14.16 -0.33 8.56
N ASP A 202 -13.67 -0.85 7.44
CA ASP A 202 -12.48 -1.72 7.37
C ASP A 202 -11.27 -0.82 7.09
N PHE A 203 -10.46 -0.59 8.12
CA PHE A 203 -9.29 0.29 8.06
C PHE A 203 -8.02 -0.49 7.73
N GLY A 204 -7.31 -0.08 6.68
CA GLY A 204 -6.16 -0.82 6.13
C GLY A 204 -6.64 -2.12 5.52
N CYS A 205 -7.60 -2.04 4.59
CA CYS A 205 -8.37 -3.19 4.12
C CYS A 205 -7.54 -4.22 3.34
N GLY A 206 -6.37 -3.85 2.80
CA GLY A 206 -5.54 -4.75 1.99
C GLY A 206 -6.33 -5.38 0.85
N CYS A 207 -6.31 -6.70 0.73
CA CYS A 207 -7.09 -7.44 -0.27
C CYS A 207 -8.61 -7.46 -0.01
N GLY A 208 -9.10 -6.81 1.05
CA GLY A 208 -10.53 -6.71 1.37
C GLY A 208 -11.15 -7.93 2.05
N VAL A 209 -10.35 -8.87 2.52
CA VAL A 209 -10.83 -10.11 3.17
C VAL A 209 -11.71 -9.84 4.38
N LEU A 210 -11.21 -9.00 5.31
CA LEU A 210 -11.89 -8.69 6.57
C LEU A 210 -13.21 -7.98 6.32
N GLY A 211 -13.21 -6.96 5.45
CA GLY A 211 -14.42 -6.24 5.06
C GLY A 211 -15.43 -7.15 4.37
N ALA A 212 -15.01 -7.99 3.43
CA ALA A 212 -15.87 -8.91 2.72
C ALA A 212 -16.52 -9.92 3.68
N TYR A 213 -15.74 -10.50 4.60
CA TYR A 213 -16.26 -11.37 5.66
C TYR A 213 -17.26 -10.65 6.55
N THR A 214 -16.92 -9.44 6.99
CA THR A 214 -17.78 -8.61 7.85
C THR A 214 -19.12 -8.32 7.19
N LYS A 215 -19.14 -7.99 5.90
CA LYS A 215 -20.36 -7.72 5.13
C LYS A 215 -21.20 -8.97 4.94
N LYS A 216 -20.58 -10.11 4.63
CA LYS A 216 -21.30 -11.39 4.51
C LYS A 216 -21.90 -11.87 5.83
N LEU A 217 -21.20 -11.65 6.95
CA LEU A 217 -21.68 -11.95 8.29
C LEU A 217 -22.81 -11.01 8.72
N ASN A 218 -22.80 -9.76 8.26
CA ASN A 218 -23.78 -8.71 8.61
C ASN A 218 -24.27 -8.02 7.32
N PRO A 219 -25.20 -8.63 6.56
CA PRO A 219 -25.58 -8.16 5.22
C PRO A 219 -26.14 -6.74 5.17
N GLU A 220 -26.74 -6.24 6.26
CA GLU A 220 -27.40 -4.95 6.33
C GLU A 220 -26.45 -3.77 6.58
N ILE A 221 -25.17 -4.01 6.89
CA ILE A 221 -24.21 -2.90 7.13
C ILE A 221 -23.91 -2.14 5.85
N GLN A 222 -23.55 -0.87 6.01
CA GLN A 222 -22.90 -0.06 4.98
C GLN A 222 -21.39 -0.19 5.16
N LEU A 223 -20.75 -1.00 4.31
CA LEU A 223 -19.33 -1.25 4.39
C LEU A 223 -18.55 -0.14 3.70
N GLU A 224 -17.56 0.42 4.40
CA GLU A 224 -16.50 1.24 3.83
C GLU A 224 -15.15 0.58 4.04
N MET A 225 -14.29 0.65 3.04
CA MET A 225 -12.97 0.04 3.05
C MET A 225 -11.96 1.08 2.60
N VAL A 226 -10.92 1.28 3.40
CA VAL A 226 -9.88 2.28 3.11
C VAL A 226 -8.48 1.67 3.20
N ASP A 227 -7.61 2.14 2.32
CA ASP A 227 -6.19 1.83 2.35
C ASP A 227 -5.40 2.99 1.72
N ILE A 228 -4.10 3.08 2.01
CA ILE A 228 -3.20 4.02 1.35
C ILE A 228 -2.60 3.46 0.07
N ASN A 229 -2.58 2.15 -0.10
CA ASN A 229 -1.97 1.46 -1.23
C ASN A 229 -2.98 1.24 -2.36
N LEU A 230 -2.69 1.76 -3.54
CA LEU A 230 -3.56 1.62 -4.73
C LEU A 230 -3.81 0.15 -5.10
N LEU A 231 -2.79 -0.71 -4.99
CA LEU A 231 -2.94 -2.14 -5.29
C LEU A 231 -3.90 -2.82 -4.31
N ALA A 232 -3.90 -2.39 -3.04
CA ALA A 232 -4.85 -2.87 -2.04
C ALA A 232 -6.28 -2.46 -2.40
N LEU A 233 -6.50 -1.21 -2.78
CA LEU A 233 -7.83 -0.72 -3.20
C LEU A 233 -8.34 -1.47 -4.45
N ILE A 234 -7.48 -1.73 -5.42
CA ILE A 234 -7.81 -2.53 -6.62
C ILE A 234 -8.20 -3.96 -6.22
N CYS A 235 -7.41 -4.59 -5.35
CA CYS A 235 -7.72 -5.92 -4.82
C CYS A 235 -9.05 -5.94 -4.06
N ALA A 236 -9.29 -4.97 -3.17
CA ALA A 236 -10.52 -4.86 -2.40
C ALA A 236 -11.74 -4.67 -3.31
N GLN A 237 -11.64 -3.81 -4.33
CA GLN A 237 -12.70 -3.62 -5.32
C GLN A 237 -13.04 -4.93 -6.04
N LYS A 238 -12.03 -5.66 -6.52
CA LYS A 238 -12.21 -6.94 -7.19
C LYS A 238 -12.76 -8.02 -6.24
N THR A 239 -12.32 -8.04 -4.99
CA THR A 239 -12.83 -8.94 -3.95
C THR A 239 -14.32 -8.71 -3.69
N VAL A 240 -14.75 -7.46 -3.59
CA VAL A 240 -16.15 -7.05 -3.41
C VAL A 240 -17.00 -7.53 -4.59
N GLU A 241 -16.56 -7.28 -5.82
CA GLU A 241 -17.23 -7.72 -7.05
C GLU A 241 -17.38 -9.26 -7.10
N LEU A 242 -16.27 -9.98 -6.92
CA LEU A 242 -16.25 -11.46 -6.97
C LEU A 242 -17.05 -12.11 -5.83
N SER A 243 -17.17 -11.45 -4.69
CA SER A 243 -17.91 -11.91 -3.53
C SER A 243 -19.40 -11.54 -3.59
N GLY A 244 -19.84 -10.77 -4.59
CA GLY A 244 -21.22 -10.34 -4.79
C GLY A 244 -21.77 -9.46 -3.65
N ILE A 245 -20.92 -8.58 -3.12
CA ILE A 245 -21.26 -7.65 -2.04
C ILE A 245 -21.07 -6.20 -2.49
N GLU A 246 -21.60 -5.27 -1.72
CA GLU A 246 -21.42 -3.83 -1.94
C GLU A 246 -20.57 -3.21 -0.85
N ALA A 247 -19.61 -2.35 -1.24
CA ALA A 247 -18.81 -1.53 -0.34
C ALA A 247 -18.39 -0.22 -1.01
N LYS A 248 -18.16 0.82 -0.22
CA LYS A 248 -17.51 2.05 -0.67
C LYS A 248 -16.02 1.90 -0.42
N ILE A 249 -15.19 1.95 -1.49
CA ILE A 249 -13.75 1.75 -1.42
C ILE A 249 -13.05 3.01 -1.89
N TYR A 250 -12.13 3.54 -1.09
CA TYR A 250 -11.42 4.77 -1.42
C TYR A 250 -10.10 4.90 -0.66
N PRO A 251 -9.12 5.69 -1.19
CA PRO A 251 -7.89 5.94 -0.48
C PRO A 251 -8.13 6.82 0.75
N SER A 252 -7.40 6.56 1.84
CA SER A 252 -7.40 7.42 3.01
C SER A 252 -6.12 7.27 3.82
N ASP A 253 -5.50 8.38 4.18
CA ASP A 253 -4.46 8.39 5.19
C ASP A 253 -5.09 8.53 6.59
N GLY A 254 -5.17 7.42 7.28
CA GLY A 254 -5.87 7.35 8.57
C GLY A 254 -7.36 7.69 8.45
N TRP A 255 -7.79 8.74 9.18
CA TRP A 255 -9.17 9.22 9.21
C TRP A 255 -9.46 10.40 8.28
N ASP A 256 -8.48 10.90 7.54
CA ASP A 256 -8.56 12.22 6.91
C ASP A 256 -9.63 12.29 5.82
N ASP A 257 -9.78 11.20 5.05
CA ASP A 257 -10.79 11.11 3.98
C ASP A 257 -12.11 10.46 4.44
N VAL A 258 -12.15 9.92 5.69
CA VAL A 258 -13.37 9.33 6.24
C VAL A 258 -14.31 10.41 6.71
N GLN A 259 -15.42 10.59 5.98
CA GLN A 259 -16.42 11.62 6.27
C GLN A 259 -17.40 11.19 7.36
N GLY A 260 -17.70 12.09 8.30
CA GLY A 260 -18.66 11.85 9.36
C GLY A 260 -18.24 10.80 10.37
N ARG A 261 -19.21 10.16 11.03
CA ARG A 261 -18.96 9.13 12.05
C ARG A 261 -19.35 7.75 11.55
N VAL A 262 -18.52 6.74 11.92
CA VAL A 262 -18.81 5.33 11.64
C VAL A 262 -19.42 4.63 12.86
N ASN A 263 -20.24 3.61 12.62
CA ASN A 263 -20.93 2.82 13.65
C ASN A 263 -20.11 1.61 14.14
N GLY A 264 -18.95 1.37 13.56
CA GLY A 264 -17.99 0.37 13.99
C GLY A 264 -16.73 0.40 13.12
N VAL A 265 -15.66 -0.17 13.66
CA VAL A 265 -14.38 -0.33 12.97
C VAL A 265 -13.91 -1.76 13.12
N VAL A 266 -13.49 -2.36 12.02
CA VAL A 266 -12.77 -3.63 12.00
C VAL A 266 -11.41 -3.37 11.36
N THR A 267 -10.34 -3.93 11.91
CA THR A 267 -9.01 -3.68 11.35
C THR A 267 -7.97 -4.73 11.75
N ASN A 268 -7.14 -5.09 10.80
CA ASN A 268 -5.84 -5.70 10.99
C ASN A 268 -4.78 -4.70 10.48
N PRO A 269 -4.45 -3.68 11.28
CA PRO A 269 -3.62 -2.58 10.80
C PRO A 269 -2.21 -3.05 10.44
N PRO A 270 -1.51 -2.34 9.54
CA PRO A 270 -0.18 -2.76 9.09
C PRO A 270 0.83 -2.81 10.24
N PHE A 271 1.53 -3.97 10.38
CA PHE A 271 2.54 -4.21 11.42
C PHE A 271 3.88 -4.51 10.77
N HIS A 272 4.59 -3.55 10.26
CA HIS A 272 5.91 -3.84 9.73
C HIS A 272 6.99 -3.72 10.82
N ARG A 273 7.88 -4.71 10.87
CA ARG A 273 9.06 -4.76 11.75
C ARG A 273 10.11 -3.75 11.30
N GLY A 274 9.78 -2.50 11.25
CA GLY A 274 10.70 -1.48 10.79
C GLY A 274 10.22 -0.07 11.13
N ILE A 275 10.59 0.37 12.33
CA ILE A 275 10.78 1.78 12.68
C ILE A 275 9.52 2.66 12.64
N GLY A 276 9.04 2.99 13.81
CA GLY A 276 8.46 4.29 14.22
C GLY A 276 7.18 4.76 13.51
N THR A 277 7.18 4.90 12.22
CA THR A 277 6.13 5.59 11.48
C THR A 277 4.80 4.82 11.41
N GLU A 278 4.81 3.52 11.11
CA GLU A 278 3.57 2.73 10.98
C GLU A 278 2.93 2.44 12.34
N TYR A 279 3.74 2.25 13.38
CA TYR A 279 3.24 2.15 14.76
C TYR A 279 2.59 3.47 15.18
N GLN A 280 3.21 4.60 14.89
CA GLN A 280 2.67 5.93 15.17
C GLN A 280 1.37 6.19 14.40
N THR A 281 1.27 5.74 13.15
CA THR A 281 0.05 5.86 12.35
C THR A 281 -1.11 5.09 12.98
N THR A 282 -0.88 3.83 13.43
CA THR A 282 -1.91 3.04 14.10
C THR A 282 -2.27 3.61 15.48
N GLU A 283 -1.29 4.08 16.24
CA GLU A 283 -1.56 4.79 17.50
C GLU A 283 -2.43 6.02 17.28
N TYR A 284 -2.07 6.85 16.30
CA TYR A 284 -2.83 8.04 15.94
C TYR A 284 -4.25 7.67 15.49
N PHE A 285 -4.39 6.63 14.67
CA PHE A 285 -5.69 6.11 14.25
C PHE A 285 -6.56 5.73 15.45
N ILE A 286 -6.02 4.95 16.41
CA ILE A 286 -6.75 4.54 17.62
C ILE A 286 -7.15 5.76 18.46
N GLN A 287 -6.25 6.71 18.65
CA GLN A 287 -6.51 7.92 19.46
C GLN A 287 -7.61 8.81 18.84
N LYS A 288 -7.62 8.94 17.51
CA LYS A 288 -8.63 9.72 16.78
C LYS A 288 -9.95 8.99 16.60
N ALA A 289 -9.98 7.66 16.74
CA ALA A 289 -11.18 6.85 16.56
C ALA A 289 -12.34 7.34 17.45
N LYS A 290 -12.06 7.81 18.67
CA LYS A 290 -13.08 8.33 19.57
C LYS A 290 -13.89 9.49 18.97
N ASP A 291 -13.27 10.35 18.17
CA ASP A 291 -13.94 11.49 17.55
C ASP A 291 -14.71 11.11 16.29
N LYS A 292 -14.26 10.05 15.62
CA LYS A 292 -14.77 9.57 14.32
C LYS A 292 -15.78 8.42 14.45
N MET A 293 -15.94 7.83 15.63
CA MET A 293 -16.91 6.76 15.87
C MET A 293 -18.19 7.30 16.53
N ALA A 294 -19.32 6.67 16.25
CA ALA A 294 -20.59 6.93 16.91
C ALA A 294 -20.56 6.42 18.36
N ARG A 295 -21.45 6.94 19.21
CA ARG A 295 -21.58 6.45 20.60
C ARG A 295 -21.93 4.95 20.63
N TYR A 296 -21.24 4.19 21.48
CA TYR A 296 -21.32 2.73 21.58
C TYR A 296 -20.83 1.96 20.35
N ALA A 297 -20.22 2.61 19.38
CA ALA A 297 -19.63 1.91 18.23
C ALA A 297 -18.46 1.01 18.67
N PRO A 298 -18.41 -0.26 18.22
CA PRO A 298 -17.32 -1.17 18.52
C PRO A 298 -16.09 -0.88 17.65
N LEU A 299 -14.92 -0.98 18.27
CA LEU A 299 -13.63 -1.18 17.61
C LEU A 299 -13.24 -2.65 17.80
N LEU A 300 -13.03 -3.37 16.70
CA LEU A 300 -12.47 -4.72 16.66
C LEU A 300 -11.10 -4.66 15.95
N LEU A 301 -10.04 -4.99 16.67
CA LEU A 301 -8.67 -4.86 16.18
C LEU A 301 -7.87 -6.11 16.50
N VAL A 302 -7.14 -6.65 15.52
CA VAL A 302 -6.11 -7.67 15.77
C VAL A 302 -4.73 -7.06 15.63
N ALA A 303 -3.81 -7.48 16.49
CA ALA A 303 -2.43 -7.03 16.45
C ALA A 303 -1.46 -8.10 16.96
N ASN A 304 -0.20 -7.97 16.60
CA ASN A 304 0.87 -8.77 17.20
C ASN A 304 0.95 -8.50 18.71
N THR A 305 1.17 -9.57 19.51
CA THR A 305 1.18 -9.50 20.99
C THR A 305 2.26 -8.59 21.57
N PHE A 306 3.37 -8.36 20.85
CA PHE A 306 4.42 -7.46 21.29
C PHE A 306 4.07 -5.96 21.16
N LEU A 307 2.99 -5.63 20.42
CA LEU A 307 2.52 -4.25 20.27
C LEU A 307 1.66 -3.84 21.48
N LYS A 308 1.94 -2.68 22.04
CA LYS A 308 1.30 -2.21 23.29
C LYS A 308 -0.03 -1.49 23.03
N TYR A 309 -0.86 -1.98 22.11
CA TYR A 309 -2.11 -1.31 21.74
C TYR A 309 -3.18 -1.37 22.84
N ALA A 310 -3.17 -2.38 23.71
CA ALA A 310 -4.11 -2.46 24.84
C ALA A 310 -4.13 -1.16 25.67
N ALA A 311 -2.94 -0.64 26.04
CA ALA A 311 -2.84 0.57 26.83
C ALA A 311 -3.37 1.82 26.11
N ILE A 312 -3.16 1.90 24.79
CA ILE A 312 -3.64 3.02 23.95
C ILE A 312 -5.16 2.94 23.79
N ILE A 313 -5.69 1.75 23.54
CA ILE A 313 -7.13 1.50 23.43
C ILE A 313 -7.81 1.82 24.76
N GLU A 314 -7.27 1.34 25.89
CA GLU A 314 -7.83 1.61 27.21
C GLU A 314 -7.80 3.10 27.55
N LYS A 315 -6.69 3.80 27.26
CA LYS A 315 -6.58 5.25 27.44
C LYS A 315 -7.62 6.02 26.60
N THR A 316 -7.88 5.56 25.38
CA THR A 316 -8.78 6.24 24.43
C THR A 316 -10.26 5.97 24.75
N PHE A 317 -10.61 4.71 25.01
CA PHE A 317 -11.99 4.25 25.15
C PHE A 317 -12.42 4.03 26.61
N GLY A 318 -11.50 3.99 27.56
CA GLY A 318 -11.74 3.73 28.98
C GLY A 318 -11.73 2.24 29.34
N ARG A 319 -11.87 1.35 28.37
CA ARG A 319 -11.82 -0.11 28.54
C ARG A 319 -11.30 -0.78 27.27
N CYS A 320 -10.52 -1.84 27.45
CA CYS A 320 -10.02 -2.70 26.39
C CYS A 320 -10.26 -4.15 26.78
N ASP A 321 -11.12 -4.86 26.06
CA ASP A 321 -11.35 -6.29 26.25
C ASP A 321 -10.45 -7.08 25.28
N VAL A 322 -9.84 -8.16 25.75
CA VAL A 322 -9.12 -9.13 24.93
C VAL A 322 -10.05 -10.29 24.64
N LEU A 323 -10.46 -10.44 23.37
CA LEU A 323 -11.38 -11.52 22.95
C LEU A 323 -10.65 -12.85 22.73
N ALA A 324 -9.44 -12.79 22.18
CA ALA A 324 -8.59 -13.95 21.92
C ALA A 324 -7.12 -13.57 21.95
N GLU A 325 -6.28 -14.54 22.30
CA GLU A 325 -4.83 -14.39 22.32
C GLU A 325 -4.15 -15.68 21.89
N THR A 326 -3.14 -15.56 21.03
CA THR A 326 -2.20 -16.61 20.64
C THR A 326 -0.78 -16.17 21.01
N THR A 327 0.21 -16.99 20.73
CA THR A 327 1.62 -16.60 20.91
C THR A 327 2.05 -15.42 20.04
N LYS A 328 1.34 -15.16 18.93
CA LYS A 328 1.68 -14.13 17.95
C LYS A 328 0.71 -12.97 17.92
N PHE A 329 -0.58 -13.23 18.07
CA PHE A 329 -1.65 -12.26 17.84
C PHE A 329 -2.58 -12.14 19.04
N ARG A 330 -3.17 -10.95 19.18
CA ARG A 330 -4.20 -10.65 20.17
C ARG A 330 -5.33 -9.86 19.53
N VAL A 331 -6.58 -10.27 19.79
CA VAL A 331 -7.78 -9.58 19.34
C VAL A 331 -8.30 -8.69 20.44
N TYR A 332 -8.45 -7.43 20.14
CA TYR A 332 -8.95 -6.40 21.05
C TYR A 332 -10.35 -5.96 20.65
N LYS A 333 -11.17 -5.65 21.67
CA LYS A 333 -12.47 -5.01 21.53
C LYS A 333 -12.59 -3.83 22.49
N ALA A 334 -13.08 -2.73 21.97
CA ALA A 334 -13.44 -1.55 22.75
C ALA A 334 -14.74 -0.94 22.23
N PHE A 335 -15.37 -0.08 23.02
CA PHE A 335 -16.57 0.68 22.62
C PHE A 335 -16.32 2.17 22.88
N ARG A 336 -16.79 3.00 21.95
CA ARG A 336 -16.79 4.44 22.14
C ARG A 336 -17.82 4.88 23.19
#